data_84940629072a05c5db77f030a77019e4
#
_entry.id   84940629072a05c5db77f030a77019e4
#
_cell.length_a   1.000
_cell.length_b   1.000
_cell.length_c   1.000
_cell.angle_alpha   90.00
_cell.angle_beta   90.00
_cell.angle_gamma   90.00
#
_symmetry.space_group_name_H-M   'P 1'
#
loop_
_entity.id
_entity.type
_entity.pdbx_description
1 polymer ?
#
loop_
_entity_poly.entity_id
_entity_poly.type
_entity_poly.pdbx_seq_one_letter_code
_entity_poly.pdbx_strand_id
1 'polypeptide(L)'
;SNEMWRASLDILDFMPLTSADYSGGLIITDWYGDDSSANDSIKISIRFLSNEIRADALKIKVFSKECEKTINCKISQSSPKIENELKVAILKRAAKYKKDMIDTNPKRDLNSILTPGDKN
;
A
#
# COMPACT_ATOMS: atom_id res chain seq x y z
N SER A 1 0.59 -2.94 -10.19
CA SER A 1 1.67 -3.88 -10.38
C SER A 1 1.80 -4.79 -9.18
N ASN A 2 2.39 -5.94 -9.39
CA ASN A 2 2.62 -6.90 -8.33
C ASN A 2 3.51 -6.32 -7.23
N GLU A 3 4.52 -5.53 -7.59
CA GLU A 3 5.40 -4.88 -6.64
C GLU A 3 4.67 -3.86 -5.77
N MET A 4 3.80 -3.07 -6.37
CA MET A 4 3.01 -2.09 -5.63
C MET A 4 2.03 -2.76 -4.67
N TRP A 5 1.36 -3.80 -5.14
CA TRP A 5 0.45 -4.59 -4.32
C TRP A 5 1.18 -5.20 -3.13
N ARG A 6 2.28 -5.90 -3.42
CA ARG A 6 3.09 -6.55 -2.41
C ARG A 6 3.65 -5.56 -1.39
N ALA A 7 4.15 -4.43 -1.88
CA ALA A 7 4.67 -3.38 -1.01
C ALA A 7 3.58 -2.84 -0.08
N SER A 8 2.37 -2.65 -0.61
CA SER A 8 1.25 -2.16 0.19
C SER A 8 0.88 -3.14 1.30
N LEU A 9 0.83 -4.43 0.98
CA LEU A 9 0.55 -5.45 1.99
C LEU A 9 1.63 -5.46 3.09
N ASP A 10 2.89 -5.28 2.70
CA ASP A 10 3.98 -5.24 3.67
C ASP A 10 3.86 -4.03 4.61
N ILE A 11 3.61 -2.87 4.04
CA ILE A 11 3.48 -1.64 4.83
C ILE A 11 2.30 -1.72 5.78
N LEU A 12 1.22 -2.38 5.36
CA LEU A 12 0.01 -2.53 6.16
C LEU A 12 -0.01 -3.80 7.02
N ASP A 13 1.10 -4.51 7.11
CA ASP A 13 1.16 -5.83 7.75
C ASP A 13 0.74 -5.80 9.22
N PHE A 14 0.90 -4.67 9.88
CA PHE A 14 0.54 -4.52 11.30
C PHE A 14 -0.97 -4.37 11.53
N MET A 15 -1.77 -4.23 10.46
CA MET A 15 -3.21 -3.98 10.57
C MET A 15 -4.01 -5.16 10.02
N PRO A 16 -5.11 -5.54 10.69
CA PRO A 16 -6.02 -6.50 10.09
C PRO A 16 -6.65 -5.91 8.82
N LEU A 17 -6.85 -6.75 7.82
CA LEU A 17 -7.47 -6.32 6.57
C LEU A 17 -8.94 -6.74 6.55
N THR A 18 -9.80 -5.81 6.13
CA THR A 18 -11.21 -6.11 5.86
C THR A 18 -11.37 -6.68 4.46
N SER A 19 -10.60 -6.18 3.51
CA SER A 19 -10.68 -6.60 2.12
C SER A 19 -9.33 -6.45 1.44
N ALA A 20 -9.00 -7.42 0.60
CA ALA A 20 -7.81 -7.36 -0.25
C ALA A 20 -8.18 -8.01 -1.58
N ASP A 21 -8.60 -7.18 -2.53
CA ASP A 21 -9.06 -7.63 -3.85
C ASP A 21 -8.00 -7.25 -4.88
N TYR A 22 -7.19 -8.22 -5.26
CA TYR A 22 -6.10 -7.99 -6.21
C TYR A 22 -6.63 -7.57 -7.58
N SER A 23 -7.60 -8.28 -8.10
CA SER A 23 -8.13 -7.99 -9.45
C SER A 23 -8.90 -6.68 -9.48
N GLY A 24 -9.55 -6.31 -8.38
CA GLY A 24 -10.24 -5.03 -8.26
C GLY A 24 -9.32 -3.89 -7.88
N GLY A 25 -8.08 -4.19 -7.50
CA GLY A 25 -7.11 -3.19 -7.14
C GLY A 25 -7.46 -2.41 -5.88
N LEU A 26 -7.91 -3.11 -4.84
CA LEU A 26 -8.38 -2.44 -3.63
C LEU A 26 -7.92 -3.19 -2.38
N ILE A 27 -7.37 -2.45 -1.44
CA ILE A 27 -7.06 -2.95 -0.10
C ILE A 27 -7.75 -2.04 0.90
N ILE A 28 -8.47 -2.64 1.85
CA ILE A 28 -9.13 -1.90 2.93
C ILE A 28 -8.76 -2.58 4.25
N THR A 29 -8.26 -1.80 5.20
CA THR A 29 -7.97 -2.30 6.55
C THR A 29 -9.23 -2.24 7.41
N ASP A 30 -9.19 -2.95 8.50
CA ASP A 30 -10.16 -2.72 9.57
C ASP A 30 -9.70 -1.51 10.40
N TRP A 31 -10.55 -1.06 11.31
CA TRP A 31 -10.17 -0.04 12.27
C TRP A 31 -9.06 -0.59 13.17
N TYR A 32 -8.02 0.21 13.36
CA TYR A 32 -6.86 -0.17 14.15
C TYR A 32 -6.52 0.94 15.13
N GLY A 33 -6.40 0.62 16.38
CA GLY A 33 -6.05 1.56 17.42
C GLY A 33 -5.00 1.02 18.36
N ASP A 34 -4.25 1.94 18.96
CA ASP A 34 -3.29 1.61 20.00
C ASP A 34 -4.04 1.35 21.30
N ASP A 35 -3.59 0.39 22.08
CA ASP A 35 -4.20 0.06 23.38
C ASP A 35 -4.20 1.26 24.33
N SER A 36 -3.22 2.14 24.21
CA SER A 36 -3.15 3.34 25.05
C SER A 36 -4.16 4.41 24.63
N SER A 37 -4.72 4.28 23.43
CA SER A 37 -5.72 5.21 22.88
C SER A 37 -6.95 4.43 22.44
N ALA A 38 -7.60 3.79 23.36
CA ALA A 38 -8.70 2.87 23.05
C ALA A 38 -9.85 3.54 22.30
N ASN A 39 -9.96 4.87 22.37
CA ASN A 39 -11.02 5.59 21.72
C ASN A 39 -10.64 6.14 20.33
N ASP A 40 -9.39 5.99 19.94
CA ASP A 40 -8.89 6.49 18.67
C ASP A 40 -8.44 5.34 17.80
N SER A 41 -8.86 5.36 16.54
CA SER A 41 -8.45 4.34 15.58
C SER A 41 -8.35 4.92 14.18
N ILE A 42 -7.64 4.20 13.32
CA ILE A 42 -7.51 4.59 11.91
C ILE A 42 -7.92 3.44 11.00
N LYS A 43 -8.30 3.79 9.81
CA LYS A 43 -8.64 2.86 8.74
C LYS A 43 -8.01 3.37 7.46
N ILE A 44 -7.40 2.48 6.71
CA ILE A 44 -6.70 2.84 5.48
C ILE A 44 -7.33 2.13 4.31
N SER A 45 -7.53 2.86 3.22
CA SER A 45 -7.99 2.32 1.96
C SER A 45 -6.97 2.68 0.88
N ILE A 46 -6.57 1.70 0.09
CA ILE A 46 -5.64 1.89 -1.03
C ILE A 46 -6.30 1.37 -2.29
N ARG A 47 -6.40 2.24 -3.29
CA ARG A 47 -6.89 1.88 -4.61
C ARG A 47 -5.75 1.99 -5.62
N PHE A 48 -5.57 0.94 -6.40
CA PHE A 48 -4.55 0.88 -7.45
C PHE A 48 -5.21 1.26 -8.78
N LEU A 49 -4.71 2.35 -9.38
CA LEU A 49 -5.27 2.88 -10.63
C LEU A 49 -4.50 2.41 -11.85
N SER A 50 -3.32 1.88 -11.65
CA SER A 50 -2.42 1.45 -12.72
C SER A 50 -1.47 0.39 -12.19
N ASN A 51 -0.83 -0.34 -13.08
CA ASN A 51 0.17 -1.34 -12.73
C ASN A 51 1.59 -0.79 -12.67
N GLU A 52 1.74 0.51 -12.78
CA GLU A 52 3.06 1.13 -12.80
C GLU A 52 3.46 1.62 -11.40
N ILE A 53 4.76 1.65 -11.15
CA ILE A 53 5.30 2.19 -9.89
C ILE A 53 5.40 3.70 -10.05
N ARG A 54 4.30 4.38 -9.77
CA ARG A 54 4.16 5.82 -9.88
C ARG A 54 3.25 6.34 -8.78
N ALA A 55 3.50 7.59 -8.38
CA ALA A 55 2.71 8.21 -7.32
C ALA A 55 1.22 8.29 -7.68
N ASP A 56 0.90 8.58 -8.94
CA ASP A 56 -0.49 8.70 -9.38
C ASP A 56 -1.16 7.36 -9.67
N ALA A 57 -0.45 6.26 -9.50
CA ALA A 57 -1.02 4.92 -9.61
C ALA A 57 -1.70 4.45 -8.32
N LEU A 58 -1.55 5.20 -7.24
CA LEU A 58 -2.13 4.88 -5.94
C LEU A 58 -3.04 5.99 -5.48
N LYS A 59 -4.21 5.62 -4.98
CA LYS A 59 -5.08 6.54 -4.27
C LYS A 59 -5.27 6.03 -2.85
N ILE A 60 -4.71 6.75 -1.90
CA ILE A 60 -4.72 6.37 -0.49
C ILE A 60 -5.62 7.29 0.29
N LYS A 61 -6.48 6.70 1.11
CA LYS A 61 -7.31 7.47 2.06
C LYS A 61 -7.10 6.91 3.45
N VAL A 62 -6.90 7.80 4.40
CA VAL A 62 -6.76 7.44 5.80
C VAL A 62 -7.90 8.09 6.57
N PHE A 63 -8.68 7.28 7.25
CA PHE A 63 -9.79 7.75 8.07
C PHE A 63 -9.42 7.63 9.53
N SER A 64 -9.77 8.63 10.32
CA SER A 64 -9.61 8.64 11.76
C SER A 64 -10.96 8.56 12.42
N LYS A 65 -11.06 7.75 13.46
CA LYS A 65 -12.26 7.66 14.28
C LYS A 65 -11.87 8.01 15.70
N GLU A 66 -12.54 9.02 16.26
CA GLU A 66 -12.36 9.43 17.64
C GLU A 66 -13.66 9.27 18.37
N CYS A 67 -13.65 8.56 19.49
CA CYS A 67 -14.84 8.26 20.26
C CYS A 67 -14.70 8.80 21.67
N GLU A 68 -15.80 9.39 22.17
CA GLU A 68 -15.90 9.71 23.58
C GLU A 68 -16.48 8.48 24.31
N LYS A 69 -15.67 7.87 25.18
CA LYS A 69 -16.09 6.71 25.98
C LYS A 69 -16.69 5.59 25.11
N THR A 70 -16.20 5.41 23.92
CA THR A 70 -16.61 4.40 22.94
C THR A 70 -18.03 4.57 22.40
N ILE A 71 -18.71 5.64 22.70
CA ILE A 71 -20.11 5.83 22.31
C ILE A 71 -20.28 6.88 21.23
N ASN A 72 -19.74 8.07 21.43
CA ASN A 72 -19.89 9.17 20.48
C ASN A 72 -18.68 9.23 19.58
N CYS A 73 -18.77 8.60 18.44
CA CYS A 73 -17.63 8.51 17.51
C CYS A 73 -17.75 9.54 16.41
N LYS A 74 -16.62 10.18 16.09
CA LYS A 74 -16.51 11.10 14.99
C LYS A 74 -15.49 10.55 14.00
N ILE A 75 -15.87 10.46 12.74
CA ILE A 75 -15.01 9.98 11.68
C ILE A 75 -14.63 11.16 10.78
N SER A 76 -13.32 11.27 10.49
CA SER A 76 -12.82 12.29 9.58
C SER A 76 -11.71 11.69 8.72
N GLN A 77 -11.47 12.32 7.57
CA GLN A 77 -10.35 11.92 6.72
C GLN A 77 -9.10 12.64 7.20
N SER A 78 -7.98 11.90 7.29
CA SER A 78 -6.70 12.45 7.72
C SER A 78 -6.14 13.45 6.72
N SER A 79 -5.17 14.24 7.19
CA SER A 79 -4.49 15.22 6.36
C SER A 79 -3.75 14.53 5.20
N PRO A 80 -3.56 15.27 4.08
CA PRO A 80 -2.78 14.76 2.96
C PRO A 80 -1.36 14.34 3.33
N LYS A 81 -0.81 14.89 4.40
CA LYS A 81 0.54 14.56 4.84
C LYS A 81 0.70 13.07 5.15
N ILE A 82 -0.23 12.51 5.93
CA ILE A 82 -0.16 11.09 6.30
C ILE A 82 -0.35 10.22 5.05
N GLU A 83 -1.28 10.58 4.19
CA GLU A 83 -1.52 9.85 2.95
C GLU A 83 -0.29 9.86 2.06
N ASN A 84 0.38 10.99 1.95
CA ASN A 84 1.61 11.12 1.18
C ASN A 84 2.77 10.34 1.80
N GLU A 85 2.89 10.30 3.11
CA GLU A 85 3.92 9.51 3.77
C GLU A 85 3.76 8.02 3.48
N LEU A 86 2.54 7.52 3.52
CA LEU A 86 2.24 6.13 3.16
C LEU A 86 2.57 5.87 1.69
N LYS A 87 2.18 6.78 0.82
CA LYS A 87 2.44 6.64 -0.61
C LYS A 87 3.94 6.54 -0.89
N VAL A 88 4.73 7.41 -0.28
CA VAL A 88 6.19 7.39 -0.44
C VAL A 88 6.77 6.07 0.07
N ALA A 89 6.32 5.60 1.22
CA ALA A 89 6.80 4.33 1.77
C ALA A 89 6.50 3.17 0.84
N ILE A 90 5.29 3.12 0.28
CA ILE A 90 4.88 2.07 -0.64
C ILE A 90 5.70 2.12 -1.92
N LEU A 91 5.87 3.30 -2.48
CA LEU A 91 6.65 3.47 -3.71
C LEU A 91 8.10 3.04 -3.53
N LYS A 92 8.71 3.42 -2.42
CA LYS A 92 10.09 3.02 -2.13
C LYS A 92 10.22 1.51 -1.99
N ARG A 93 9.28 0.88 -1.30
CA ARG A 93 9.29 -0.57 -1.12
C ARG A 93 9.08 -1.29 -2.45
N ALA A 94 8.16 -0.80 -3.26
CA ALA A 94 7.87 -1.37 -4.57
C ALA A 94 9.10 -1.26 -5.49
N ALA A 95 9.77 -0.11 -5.48
CA ALA A 95 10.98 0.10 -6.26
C ALA A 95 12.09 -0.85 -5.81
N LYS A 96 12.20 -1.08 -4.51
CA LYS A 96 13.17 -2.04 -3.97
C LYS A 96 12.88 -3.46 -4.44
N TYR A 97 11.62 -3.88 -4.42
CA TYR A 97 11.26 -5.20 -4.93
C TYR A 97 11.63 -5.36 -6.39
N LYS A 98 11.37 -4.35 -7.19
CA LYS A 98 11.73 -4.40 -8.60
C LYS A 98 13.24 -4.50 -8.79
N LYS A 99 14.00 -3.71 -8.03
CA LYS A 99 15.47 -3.78 -8.07
C LYS A 99 15.98 -5.13 -7.62
N ASP A 100 15.47 -5.66 -6.52
CA ASP A 100 15.90 -6.95 -5.99
C ASP A 100 15.63 -8.08 -7.01
N MET A 101 14.53 -8.01 -7.72
CA MET A 101 14.21 -8.99 -8.75
C MET A 101 15.23 -8.94 -9.88
N ILE A 102 15.65 -7.75 -10.28
CA ILE A 102 16.69 -7.58 -11.30
C ILE A 102 18.02 -8.13 -10.79
N ASP A 103 18.41 -7.77 -9.56
CA ASP A 103 19.69 -8.17 -8.97
C ASP A 103 19.76 -9.68 -8.74
N THR A 104 18.67 -10.32 -8.36
CA THR A 104 18.64 -11.74 -8.07
C THR A 104 18.37 -12.60 -9.30
N ASN A 105 17.94 -12.02 -10.40
CA ASN A 105 17.70 -12.73 -11.64
C ASN A 105 18.17 -11.91 -12.84
N PRO A 106 19.50 -11.66 -12.93
CA PRO A 106 20.03 -10.81 -13.99
C PRO A 106 19.80 -11.38 -15.38
N LYS A 107 19.76 -12.70 -15.52
CA LYS A 107 19.49 -13.33 -16.81
C LYS A 107 18.09 -13.00 -17.32
N ARG A 108 17.12 -13.02 -16.43
CA ARG A 108 15.75 -12.67 -16.79
C ARG A 108 15.65 -11.21 -17.20
N ASP A 109 16.31 -10.33 -16.46
CA ASP A 109 16.34 -8.92 -16.76
C ASP A 109 17.04 -8.67 -18.10
N LEU A 110 18.15 -9.34 -18.32
CA LEU A 110 18.88 -9.22 -19.57
C LEU A 110 18.00 -9.58 -20.76
N ASN A 111 17.23 -10.64 -20.65
CA ASN A 111 16.30 -11.04 -21.72
C ASN A 111 15.26 -9.96 -21.99
N SER A 112 14.84 -9.28 -20.97
CA SER A 112 13.87 -8.18 -21.09
C SER A 112 14.48 -6.96 -21.78
N ILE A 113 15.75 -6.70 -21.50
CA ILE A 113 16.45 -5.52 -22.00
C ILE A 113 16.92 -5.71 -23.43
N LEU A 114 17.53 -6.83 -23.73
CA LEU A 114 18.18 -7.02 -25.03
C LEU A 114 17.16 -7.04 -26.15
N THR A 115 16.45 -8.10 -26.30
CA THR A 115 15.41 -8.20 -27.32
C THR A 115 14.43 -9.28 -26.90
N PRO A 116 13.20 -9.19 -27.36
CA PRO A 116 12.23 -10.25 -27.12
C PRO A 116 12.66 -11.61 -27.67
N GLY A 117 13.42 -11.61 -28.74
CA GLY A 117 13.86 -12.85 -29.36
C GLY A 117 15.17 -13.40 -28.83
N ASP A 118 15.86 -12.65 -28.00
CA ASP A 118 17.20 -12.98 -27.52
C ASP A 118 17.13 -13.66 -26.17
N LYS A 119 16.58 -14.83 -26.16
CA LYS A 119 16.37 -15.61 -24.95
C LYS A 119 17.59 -16.41 -24.59
N ASN A 120 18.08 -16.23 -23.41
CA ASN A 120 19.18 -17.06 -22.94
C ASN A 120 19.17 -17.19 -21.45
#